data_f6d88236a68ed077486ec47e8d110dbc
#
_entry.id   f6d88236a68ed077486ec47e8d110dbc
#
_cell.length_a   1.000
_cell.length_b   1.000
_cell.length_c   1.000
_cell.angle_alpha   90.00
_cell.angle_beta   90.00
_cell.angle_gamma   90.00
#
_symmetry.space_group_name_H-M   'P 1'
#
loop_
_entity.id
_entity.type
_entity.pdbx_description
1 polymer ?
#
loop_
_entity_poly.entity_id
_entity_poly.type
_entity_poly.pdbx_seq_one_letter_code
_entity_poly.pdbx_strand_id
1 'polypeptide(L)'
;VVLEPSAGTGLMAILAQIAGGSLILNELAETRADLLSSLFPANPVTRFDAAQIDDHLASGAVPSVVLMNPPFSVMANVTGRMADAAYRHVASALNRLAPGGRLVAITGANFGPDVPAWRDAFTRLQERGRVTFTAAVDGAVYAPHGTSIDTRLTVIDKLPVED
;
A
#
# COMPACT_ATOMS: atom_id res chain seq x y z
N VAL A 1 -4.36 -14.66 -0.81
CA VAL A 1 -3.96 -13.98 0.43
C VAL A 1 -3.74 -12.50 0.14
N VAL A 2 -4.37 -11.64 0.93
CA VAL A 2 -4.33 -10.18 0.79
C VAL A 2 -3.56 -9.59 1.97
N LEU A 3 -2.52 -8.81 1.68
CA LEU A 3 -1.78 -8.03 2.66
C LEU A 3 -2.27 -6.57 2.65
N GLU A 4 -2.61 -6.05 3.83
CA GLU A 4 -2.73 -4.61 4.08
C GLU A 4 -1.63 -4.16 5.05
N PRO A 5 -0.55 -3.55 4.55
CA PRO A 5 0.59 -3.15 5.40
C PRO A 5 0.30 -1.90 6.26
N SER A 6 -0.76 -1.17 5.95
CA SER A 6 -1.24 0.01 6.70
C SER A 6 -2.77 -0.03 6.74
N ALA A 7 -3.32 -1.00 7.49
CA ALA A 7 -4.74 -1.36 7.42
C ALA A 7 -5.69 -0.33 8.04
N GLY A 8 -5.17 0.60 8.84
CA GLY A 8 -5.96 1.62 9.49
C GLY A 8 -7.08 1.02 10.35
N THR A 9 -8.31 1.41 10.11
CA THR A 9 -9.49 0.89 10.80
C THR A 9 -10.15 -0.30 10.10
N GLY A 10 -9.57 -0.81 8.99
CA GLY A 10 -10.00 -2.05 8.34
C GLY A 10 -11.05 -1.90 7.25
N LEU A 11 -11.28 -0.71 6.72
CA LEU A 11 -12.30 -0.50 5.68
C LEU A 11 -11.99 -1.28 4.39
N MET A 12 -10.74 -1.27 3.93
CA MET A 12 -10.35 -2.10 2.78
C MET A 12 -10.29 -3.59 3.15
N ALA A 13 -9.83 -3.91 4.35
CA ALA A 13 -9.78 -5.29 4.85
C ALA A 13 -11.15 -5.97 4.81
N ILE A 14 -12.21 -5.29 5.23
CA ILE A 14 -13.55 -5.86 5.21
C ILE A 14 -14.03 -6.15 3.77
N LEU A 15 -13.72 -5.26 2.83
CA LEU A 15 -14.05 -5.46 1.42
C LEU A 15 -13.25 -6.62 0.81
N ALA A 16 -11.98 -6.74 1.16
CA ALA A 16 -11.14 -7.86 0.74
C ALA A 16 -11.64 -9.20 1.31
N GLN A 17 -12.10 -9.21 2.56
CA GLN A 17 -12.69 -10.39 3.18
C GLN A 17 -14.01 -10.79 2.52
N ILE A 18 -14.89 -9.83 2.23
CA ILE A 18 -16.15 -10.06 1.50
C ILE A 18 -15.88 -10.64 0.12
N ALA A 19 -14.81 -10.21 -0.53
CA ALA A 19 -14.37 -10.75 -1.83
C ALA A 19 -13.72 -12.15 -1.73
N GLY A 20 -13.67 -12.75 -0.54
CA GLY A 20 -13.12 -14.09 -0.31
C GLY A 20 -11.62 -14.12 -0.02
N GLY A 21 -11.01 -12.98 0.25
CA GLY A 21 -9.59 -12.88 0.60
C GLY A 21 -9.28 -13.39 2.00
N SER A 22 -8.17 -14.11 2.16
CA SER A 22 -7.55 -14.37 3.46
C SER A 22 -6.63 -13.21 3.79
N LEU A 23 -6.73 -12.65 4.99
CA LEU A 23 -6.09 -11.36 5.33
C LEU A 23 -4.80 -11.54 6.11
N ILE A 24 -3.81 -10.72 5.78
CA ILE A 24 -2.63 -10.41 6.61
C ILE A 24 -2.72 -8.90 6.88
N LEU A 25 -2.89 -8.54 8.16
CA LEU A 25 -3.14 -7.17 8.58
C LEU A 25 -1.97 -6.62 9.38
N ASN A 26 -1.54 -5.42 9.06
CA ASN A 26 -0.54 -4.67 9.80
C ASN A 26 -1.00 -3.23 10.02
N GLU A 27 -0.89 -2.72 11.22
CA GLU A 27 -1.17 -1.33 11.57
C GLU A 27 -0.26 -0.87 12.70
N LEU A 28 0.53 0.15 12.44
CA LEU A 28 1.55 0.62 13.39
C LEU A 28 0.95 1.28 14.64
N ALA A 29 -0.11 2.07 14.46
CA ALA A 29 -0.73 2.80 15.56
C ALA A 29 -1.54 1.88 16.47
N GLU A 30 -1.20 1.89 17.76
CA GLU A 30 -1.75 0.98 18.77
C GLU A 30 -3.29 0.97 18.82
N THR A 31 -3.89 2.15 18.96
CA THR A 31 -5.35 2.26 19.06
C THR A 31 -6.06 1.70 17.82
N ARG A 32 -5.51 1.93 16.61
CA ARG A 32 -6.09 1.37 15.38
C ARG A 32 -5.85 -0.13 15.28
N ALA A 33 -4.68 -0.61 15.69
CA ALA A 33 -4.37 -2.04 15.74
C ALA A 33 -5.29 -2.81 16.70
N ASP A 34 -5.61 -2.23 17.86
CA ASP A 34 -6.53 -2.81 18.83
C ASP A 34 -7.96 -2.90 18.27
N LEU A 35 -8.42 -1.81 17.61
CA LEU A 35 -9.71 -1.82 16.94
C LEU A 35 -9.74 -2.87 15.82
N LEU A 36 -8.69 -2.92 15.01
CA LEU A 36 -8.57 -3.87 13.90
C LEU A 36 -8.60 -5.33 14.43
N SER A 37 -7.90 -5.63 15.52
CA SER A 37 -7.91 -6.94 16.16
C SER A 37 -9.31 -7.33 16.68
N SER A 38 -10.08 -6.35 17.15
CA SER A 38 -11.45 -6.57 17.62
C SER A 38 -12.40 -6.84 16.44
N LEU A 39 -12.20 -6.17 15.31
CA LEU A 39 -13.03 -6.34 14.11
C LEU A 39 -12.70 -7.63 13.33
N PHE A 40 -11.45 -8.07 13.40
CA PHE A 40 -10.96 -9.25 12.69
C PHE A 40 -10.32 -10.27 13.64
N PRO A 41 -11.10 -10.85 14.59
CA PRO A 41 -10.54 -11.69 15.65
C PRO A 41 -9.89 -12.99 15.16
N ALA A 42 -10.21 -13.42 13.93
CA ALA A 42 -9.60 -14.58 13.29
C ALA A 42 -8.25 -14.26 12.59
N ASN A 43 -7.88 -12.98 12.50
CA ASN A 43 -6.69 -12.55 11.79
C ASN A 43 -5.71 -11.88 12.77
N PRO A 44 -4.46 -12.38 12.90
CA PRO A 44 -3.44 -11.68 13.66
C PRO A 44 -3.16 -10.30 13.07
N VAL A 45 -3.10 -9.28 13.91
CA VAL A 45 -2.69 -7.93 13.53
C VAL A 45 -1.27 -7.69 14.03
N THR A 46 -0.37 -7.40 13.11
CA THR A 46 1.01 -7.01 13.43
C THR A 46 1.15 -5.49 13.54
N ARG A 47 2.24 -5.01 14.17
CA ARG A 47 2.50 -3.59 14.40
C ARG A 47 3.90 -3.20 13.94
N PHE A 48 4.24 -3.57 12.72
CA PHE A 48 5.52 -3.23 12.11
C PHE A 48 5.46 -1.91 11.36
N ASP A 49 6.62 -1.28 11.19
CA ASP A 49 6.76 -0.19 10.23
C ASP A 49 6.53 -0.74 8.81
N ALA A 50 5.51 -0.23 8.13
CA ALA A 50 5.16 -0.69 6.79
C ALA A 50 6.24 -0.37 5.73
N ALA A 51 7.13 0.58 6.00
CA ALA A 51 8.31 0.83 5.16
C ALA A 51 9.31 -0.34 5.15
N GLN A 52 9.18 -1.26 6.11
CA GLN A 52 10.03 -2.43 6.30
C GLN A 52 9.21 -3.73 6.43
N ILE A 53 8.00 -3.75 5.90
CA ILE A 53 7.09 -4.89 6.06
C ILE A 53 7.68 -6.20 5.51
N ASP A 54 8.49 -6.12 4.46
CA ASP A 54 9.18 -7.25 3.87
C ASP A 54 10.12 -7.96 4.86
N ASP A 55 10.80 -7.18 5.69
CA ASP A 55 11.76 -7.72 6.67
C ASP A 55 11.08 -8.36 7.88
N HIS A 56 9.87 -7.95 8.21
CA HIS A 56 9.20 -8.30 9.45
C HIS A 56 8.18 -9.44 9.32
N LEU A 57 7.56 -9.61 8.17
CA LEU A 57 6.60 -10.70 7.98
C LEU A 57 7.29 -12.06 8.00
N ALA A 58 6.61 -13.05 8.58
CA ALA A 58 7.09 -14.43 8.57
C ALA A 58 7.38 -14.90 7.13
N SER A 59 8.40 -15.74 6.95
CA SER A 59 8.85 -16.19 5.62
C SER A 59 7.76 -16.89 4.80
N GLY A 60 6.82 -17.56 5.46
CA GLY A 60 5.67 -18.21 4.82
C GLY A 60 4.51 -17.26 4.46
N ALA A 61 4.57 -15.99 4.88
CA ALA A 61 3.55 -15.00 4.56
C ALA A 61 3.81 -14.40 3.17
N VAL A 62 3.30 -15.03 2.13
CA VAL A 62 3.48 -14.62 0.73
C VAL A 62 2.12 -14.21 0.15
N PRO A 63 1.76 -12.93 0.20
CA PRO A 63 0.49 -12.45 -0.34
C PRO A 63 0.48 -12.50 -1.87
N SER A 64 -0.67 -12.80 -2.46
CA SER A 64 -0.91 -12.68 -3.89
C SER A 64 -1.48 -11.29 -4.27
N VAL A 65 -2.00 -10.58 -3.29
CA VAL A 65 -2.53 -9.22 -3.44
C VAL A 65 -2.02 -8.35 -2.30
N VAL A 66 -1.65 -7.13 -2.61
CA VAL A 66 -1.40 -6.06 -1.64
C VAL A 66 -2.39 -4.94 -1.91
N LEU A 67 -3.12 -4.53 -0.88
CA LEU A 67 -3.92 -3.31 -0.88
C LEU A 67 -3.29 -2.32 0.08
N MET A 68 -3.03 -1.11 -0.36
CA MET A 68 -2.39 -0.14 0.50
C MET A 68 -2.84 1.29 0.25
N ASN A 69 -3.00 1.99 1.36
CA ASN A 69 -3.17 3.43 1.41
C ASN A 69 -2.10 3.97 2.37
N PRO A 70 -0.84 4.04 1.91
CA PRO A 70 0.25 4.49 2.77
C PRO A 70 0.02 5.95 3.18
N PRO A 71 0.52 6.36 4.35
CA PRO A 71 0.42 7.74 4.76
C PRO A 71 1.11 8.63 3.71
N PHE A 72 0.39 9.64 3.25
CA PHE A 72 0.94 10.69 2.40
C PHE A 72 0.72 12.04 3.06
N SER A 73 1.74 12.89 3.01
CA SER A 73 1.66 14.20 3.62
C SER A 73 0.78 15.13 2.81
N VAL A 74 -0.19 15.74 3.49
CA VAL A 74 -0.98 16.85 2.99
C VAL A 74 -0.22 18.18 3.08
N MET A 75 0.87 18.22 3.82
CA MET A 75 1.63 19.44 4.03
C MET A 75 2.58 19.70 2.85
N ALA A 76 2.24 20.71 2.07
CA ALA A 76 3.01 21.17 0.90
C ALA A 76 4.47 21.60 1.19
N ASN A 77 4.90 21.61 2.44
CA ASN A 77 6.21 22.11 2.88
C ASN A 77 7.15 21.05 3.47
N VAL A 78 6.80 19.77 3.45
CA VAL A 78 7.71 18.69 3.85
C VAL A 78 8.28 18.03 2.60
N THR A 79 9.09 18.80 1.89
CA THR A 79 9.82 18.36 0.71
C THR A 79 10.72 17.15 1.01
N GLY A 80 10.60 16.12 0.24
CA GLY A 80 11.53 14.99 0.12
C GLY A 80 11.26 13.80 1.06
N ARG A 81 11.18 13.99 2.38
CA ARG A 81 11.14 12.88 3.34
C ARG A 81 9.84 12.05 3.37
N MET A 82 8.71 12.65 3.08
CA MET A 82 7.42 11.93 3.16
C MET A 82 6.96 11.35 1.82
N ALA A 83 7.37 11.96 0.72
CA ALA A 83 7.25 11.34 -0.59
C ALA A 83 8.10 10.05 -0.64
N ASP A 84 9.29 10.06 -0.05
CA ASP A 84 10.15 8.90 0.13
C ASP A 84 9.48 7.81 0.99
N ALA A 85 8.62 8.17 1.96
CA ALA A 85 7.86 7.21 2.75
C ALA A 85 6.90 6.38 1.90
N ALA A 86 6.09 6.99 1.03
CA ALA A 86 5.19 6.26 0.13
C ALA A 86 5.97 5.29 -0.77
N TYR A 87 7.10 5.72 -1.32
CA TYR A 87 7.97 4.86 -2.11
C TYR A 87 8.48 3.66 -1.32
N ARG A 88 8.97 3.85 -0.09
CA ARG A 88 9.48 2.76 0.76
C ARG A 88 8.39 1.76 1.09
N HIS A 89 7.19 2.23 1.43
CA HIS A 89 6.04 1.37 1.69
C HIS A 89 5.68 0.53 0.46
N VAL A 90 5.60 1.14 -0.72
CA VAL A 90 5.31 0.43 -1.97
C VAL A 90 6.42 -0.56 -2.32
N ALA A 91 7.68 -0.16 -2.23
CA ALA A 91 8.82 -1.01 -2.56
C ALA A 91 8.91 -2.24 -1.62
N SER A 92 8.72 -2.05 -0.32
CA SER A 92 8.75 -3.12 0.67
C SER A 92 7.59 -4.10 0.46
N ALA A 93 6.37 -3.60 0.23
CA ALA A 93 5.22 -4.45 -0.04
C ALA A 93 5.36 -5.21 -1.37
N LEU A 94 5.91 -4.57 -2.40
CA LEU A 94 6.18 -5.22 -3.69
C LEU A 94 7.21 -6.36 -3.55
N ASN A 95 8.23 -6.19 -2.71
CA ASN A 95 9.18 -7.28 -2.43
C ASN A 95 8.47 -8.50 -1.88
N ARG A 96 7.52 -8.30 -0.97
CA ARG A 96 6.80 -9.39 -0.30
C ARG A 96 5.75 -10.06 -1.15
N LEU A 97 5.24 -9.38 -2.14
CA LEU A 97 4.22 -9.90 -3.04
C LEU A 97 4.71 -11.15 -3.78
N ALA A 98 3.85 -12.14 -3.93
CA ALA A 98 4.14 -13.33 -4.72
C ALA A 98 4.47 -12.97 -6.18
N PRO A 99 5.34 -13.72 -6.86
CA PRO A 99 5.51 -13.58 -8.31
C PRO A 99 4.17 -13.67 -9.04
N GLY A 100 3.91 -12.75 -9.97
CA GLY A 100 2.63 -12.64 -10.66
C GLY A 100 1.47 -12.06 -9.83
N GLY A 101 1.74 -11.67 -8.58
CA GLY A 101 0.76 -11.02 -7.71
C GLY A 101 0.56 -9.54 -8.07
N ARG A 102 -0.46 -8.92 -7.46
CA ARG A 102 -0.90 -7.55 -7.75
C ARG A 102 -0.88 -6.66 -6.52
N LEU A 103 -0.25 -5.51 -6.65
CA LEU A 103 -0.28 -4.43 -5.67
C LEU A 103 -1.16 -3.29 -6.19
N VAL A 104 -2.06 -2.82 -5.33
CA VAL A 104 -2.92 -1.65 -5.58
C VAL A 104 -2.66 -0.63 -4.48
N ALA A 105 -2.24 0.57 -4.85
CA ALA A 105 -1.92 1.64 -3.92
C ALA A 105 -2.69 2.92 -4.25
N ILE A 106 -3.21 3.56 -3.20
CA ILE A 106 -3.68 4.95 -3.26
C ILE A 106 -2.61 5.80 -2.60
N THR A 107 -2.07 6.75 -3.34
CA THR A 107 -0.99 7.64 -2.90
C THR A 107 -1.34 9.10 -3.15
N GLY A 108 -0.46 10.03 -2.77
CA GLY A 108 -0.56 11.42 -3.20
C GLY A 108 -0.52 11.55 -4.72
N ALA A 109 -1.19 12.55 -5.27
CA ALA A 109 -1.38 12.74 -6.71
C ALA A 109 -0.05 12.81 -7.49
N ASN A 110 1.00 13.30 -6.87
CA ASN A 110 2.30 13.48 -7.49
C ASN A 110 3.21 12.22 -7.46
N PHE A 111 2.74 11.12 -6.87
CA PHE A 111 3.50 9.87 -6.87
C PHE A 111 3.15 9.04 -8.11
N GLY A 112 3.91 9.22 -9.18
CA GLY A 112 3.63 8.53 -10.46
C GLY A 112 4.84 8.44 -11.37
N PRO A 113 4.85 7.49 -12.30
CA PRO A 113 5.97 7.26 -13.22
C PRO A 113 6.18 8.40 -14.24
N ASP A 114 5.13 9.18 -14.48
CA ASP A 114 5.11 10.34 -15.37
C ASP A 114 5.60 11.63 -14.68
N VAL A 115 5.77 11.62 -13.37
CA VAL A 115 6.26 12.76 -12.59
C VAL A 115 7.78 12.76 -12.59
N PRO A 116 8.46 13.82 -13.07
CA PRO A 116 9.91 13.83 -13.21
C PRO A 116 10.69 13.49 -11.94
N ALA A 117 10.22 13.96 -10.78
CA ALA A 117 10.85 13.69 -9.48
C ALA A 117 10.87 12.20 -9.10
N TRP A 118 9.99 11.39 -9.67
CA TRP A 118 9.82 9.97 -9.37
C TRP A 118 10.30 9.03 -10.48
N ARG A 119 10.78 9.56 -11.57
CA ARG A 119 11.20 8.76 -12.74
C ARG A 119 12.18 7.65 -12.38
N ASP A 120 13.24 7.98 -11.68
CA ASP A 120 14.29 7.02 -11.30
C ASP A 120 13.77 5.99 -10.28
N ALA A 121 12.90 6.42 -9.36
CA ALA A 121 12.29 5.54 -8.39
C ALA A 121 11.38 4.49 -9.07
N PHE A 122 10.54 4.93 -10.01
CA PHE A 122 9.68 4.02 -10.77
C PHE A 122 10.48 3.13 -11.74
N THR A 123 11.60 3.62 -12.30
CA THR A 123 12.50 2.77 -13.07
C THR A 123 13.00 1.61 -12.23
N ARG A 124 13.45 1.86 -10.98
CA ARG A 124 13.87 0.80 -10.05
C ARG A 124 12.72 -0.11 -9.62
N LEU A 125 11.52 0.41 -9.38
CA LEU A 125 10.36 -0.42 -9.07
C LEU A 125 10.02 -1.36 -10.22
N GLN A 126 10.15 -0.90 -11.45
CA GLN A 126 9.82 -1.67 -12.65
C GLN A 126 10.86 -2.73 -13.03
N GLU A 127 11.98 -2.81 -12.32
CA GLU A 127 12.87 -3.98 -12.37
C GLU A 127 12.22 -5.22 -11.71
N ARG A 128 11.24 -5.03 -10.84
CA ARG A 128 10.57 -6.09 -10.06
C ARG A 128 9.07 -6.20 -10.30
N GLY A 129 8.46 -5.15 -10.83
CA GLY A 129 7.03 -5.09 -11.08
C GLY A 129 6.72 -4.16 -12.24
N ARG A 130 5.64 -4.43 -12.93
CA ARG A 130 5.15 -3.61 -14.04
C ARG A 130 4.01 -2.74 -13.56
N VAL A 131 4.11 -1.43 -13.75
CA VAL A 131 2.97 -0.52 -13.59
C VAL A 131 2.00 -0.78 -14.74
N THR A 132 0.84 -1.37 -14.42
CA THR A 132 -0.18 -1.73 -15.41
C THR A 132 -1.31 -0.72 -15.50
N PHE A 133 -1.47 0.09 -14.46
CA PHE A 133 -2.47 1.15 -14.42
C PHE A 133 -2.03 2.27 -13.48
N THR A 134 -2.30 3.51 -13.86
CA THR A 134 -2.18 4.68 -12.99
C THR A 134 -3.21 5.73 -13.40
N ALA A 135 -3.92 6.30 -12.44
CA ALA A 135 -4.91 7.34 -12.67
C ALA A 135 -4.96 8.34 -11.53
N ALA A 136 -5.07 9.62 -11.86
CA ALA A 136 -5.37 10.66 -10.90
C ALA A 136 -6.83 10.54 -10.43
N VAL A 137 -7.05 10.78 -9.14
CA VAL A 137 -8.38 10.85 -8.52
C VAL A 137 -8.56 12.24 -7.94
N ASP A 138 -9.55 12.96 -8.45
CA ASP A 138 -9.89 14.31 -8.00
C ASP A 138 -10.28 14.28 -6.51
N GLY A 139 -9.73 15.20 -5.73
CA GLY A 139 -10.00 15.33 -4.31
C GLY A 139 -11.48 15.63 -3.99
N ALA A 140 -12.25 16.16 -4.93
CA ALA A 140 -13.67 16.37 -4.78
C ALA A 140 -14.45 15.08 -4.45
N VAL A 141 -13.96 13.93 -4.87
CA VAL A 141 -14.51 12.60 -4.53
C VAL A 141 -14.50 12.37 -3.02
N TYR A 142 -13.54 12.93 -2.31
CA TYR A 142 -13.38 12.76 -0.87
C TYR A 142 -14.06 13.86 -0.04
N ALA A 143 -14.61 14.90 -0.66
CA ALA A 143 -15.23 16.01 0.05
C ALA A 143 -16.30 15.58 1.08
N PRO A 144 -17.17 14.57 0.81
CA PRO A 144 -18.11 14.05 1.80
C PRO A 144 -17.43 13.43 3.03
N HIS A 145 -16.14 13.08 2.93
CA HIS A 145 -15.33 12.46 3.98
C HIS A 145 -14.39 13.45 4.69
N GLY A 146 -14.57 14.75 4.45
CA GLY A 146 -13.84 15.81 5.16
C GLY A 146 -12.46 16.15 4.61
N THR A 147 -12.13 15.72 3.41
CA THR A 147 -10.89 16.09 2.71
C THR A 147 -11.15 16.35 1.23
N SER A 148 -10.29 17.13 0.58
CA SER A 148 -10.34 17.41 -0.85
C SER A 148 -8.98 17.24 -1.52
N ILE A 149 -8.19 16.27 -1.02
CA ILE A 149 -6.84 16.03 -1.50
C ILE A 149 -6.88 15.19 -2.75
N ASP A 150 -6.20 15.63 -3.79
CA ASP A 150 -5.98 14.84 -4.99
C ASP A 150 -5.10 13.65 -4.68
N THR A 151 -5.50 12.49 -5.16
CA THR A 151 -4.78 11.23 -4.99
C THR A 151 -4.48 10.58 -6.33
N ARG A 152 -3.74 9.50 -6.29
CA ARG A 152 -3.45 8.66 -7.44
C ARG A 152 -3.66 7.19 -7.08
N LEU A 153 -4.36 6.49 -7.93
CA LEU A 153 -4.48 5.04 -7.88
C LEU A 153 -3.43 4.42 -8.81
N THR A 154 -2.60 3.54 -8.29
CA THR A 154 -1.56 2.85 -9.05
C THR A 154 -1.66 1.35 -8.86
N VAL A 155 -1.59 0.60 -9.96
CA VAL A 155 -1.57 -0.87 -9.96
C VAL A 155 -0.24 -1.35 -10.50
N ILE A 156 0.41 -2.22 -9.74
CA ILE A 156 1.71 -2.81 -10.07
C ILE A 156 1.58 -4.34 -10.01
N ASP A 157 1.84 -5.01 -11.10
CA ASP A 157 1.92 -6.46 -11.14
C ASP A 157 3.38 -6.90 -10.96
N LYS A 158 3.65 -7.77 -9.98
CA LYS A 158 5.00 -8.28 -9.75
C LYS A 158 5.42 -9.18 -10.90
N LEU A 159 6.63 -8.98 -11.38
CA LEU A 159 7.17 -9.83 -12.44
C LEU A 159 7.28 -11.28 -11.95
N PRO A 160 7.01 -12.27 -12.82
CA PRO A 160 7.29 -13.66 -12.52
C PRO A 160 8.80 -13.84 -12.30
N VAL A 161 9.16 -14.90 -11.58
CA VAL A 161 10.56 -15.34 -11.52
C VAL A 161 10.89 -15.93 -12.88
N GLU A 162 11.92 -15.43 -13.53
CA GLU A 162 12.49 -16.08 -14.72
C GLU A 162 13.23 -17.34 -14.25
N ASP A 163 12.84 -18.50 -14.78
CA ASP A 163 13.51 -19.78 -14.56
C ASP A 163 14.90 -19.83 -15.24
#